data_404765a700cc05aaa384afa254868fed
#
_entry.id   404765a700cc05aaa384afa254868fed
#
_cell.length_a   1.000
_cell.length_b   1.000
_cell.length_c   1.000
_cell.angle_alpha   90.00
_cell.angle_beta   90.00
_cell.angle_gamma   90.00
#
_symmetry.space_group_name_H-M   'P 1'
#
loop_
_entity.id
_entity.type
_entity.pdbx_description
1 polymer ?
#
loop_
_entity_poly.entity_id
_entity_poly.type
_entity_poly.pdbx_seq_one_letter_code
_entity_poly.pdbx_strand_id
1 'polypeptide(L)'
;SFCTGLADFSVSDAQGAAFAMAVCLKGLNVRGRKDLTLAMRDSGKTLSWDLNGPVLDKHSTGGLGDCVSLILAPLLAASGVYVPMISGRGLGHTGGTLDKMEAIPGVSVNIEVDKFKNIVSEIGCAIISANNDIAPADRRLYGIRDVTATVESLDLITASILSKKLAAGLDGLVLDVKCGSGAFMTNLKDAEALANTLVDTGNQAGCKTSAIVTDMSQPLVPSMGNAVEVREALKVLSGQANKSKLAEVSIKLASFLIKQQGIAGKEVEKKLGDLITNGSALEIFGRMVSALGGPIKFTDNWNRFLPEATVITEIPTLKAGYLNAWKGHDLGNTIISLGGGRRVQTDIVDPSVGLDQIQPLGSYLNEGDIIARVHASRTDIAQEVIKKVQASAIISSKKKNPNSLFLREII
;
A
#
# COMPACT_ATOMS: atom_id res chain seq x y z
N SER A 1 -18.78 -23.99 -10.08
CA SER A 1 -17.35 -23.83 -10.45
C SER A 1 -16.46 -24.01 -9.23
N PHE A 2 -15.14 -24.17 -9.41
CA PHE A 2 -14.20 -24.29 -8.28
C PHE A 2 -14.27 -23.07 -7.34
N CYS A 3 -14.28 -21.85 -7.88
CA CYS A 3 -14.39 -20.63 -7.08
C CYS A 3 -15.75 -20.51 -6.36
N THR A 4 -16.85 -20.93 -6.96
CA THR A 4 -18.15 -21.02 -6.28
C THR A 4 -18.05 -21.98 -5.10
N GLY A 5 -17.45 -23.17 -5.32
CA GLY A 5 -17.28 -24.17 -4.27
C GLY A 5 -16.32 -23.75 -3.15
N LEU A 6 -15.35 -22.88 -3.43
CA LEU A 6 -14.55 -22.23 -2.38
C LEU A 6 -15.42 -21.26 -1.55
N ALA A 7 -16.28 -20.48 -2.21
CA ALA A 7 -17.10 -19.48 -1.54
C ALA A 7 -18.20 -20.11 -0.64
N ASP A 8 -18.84 -21.20 -1.11
CA ASP A 8 -19.93 -21.90 -0.41
C ASP A 8 -19.48 -23.11 0.42
N PHE A 9 -18.16 -23.34 0.53
CA PHE A 9 -17.54 -24.43 1.29
C PHE A 9 -17.78 -25.85 0.75
N SER A 10 -18.34 -26.03 -0.45
CA SER A 10 -18.48 -27.33 -1.10
C SER A 10 -17.14 -27.89 -1.63
N VAL A 11 -16.16 -27.03 -1.90
CA VAL A 11 -14.75 -27.40 -2.10
C VAL A 11 -14.04 -27.38 -0.76
N SER A 12 -13.41 -28.48 -0.35
CA SER A 12 -12.66 -28.56 0.90
C SER A 12 -11.34 -27.79 0.87
N ASP A 13 -10.77 -27.46 2.04
CA ASP A 13 -9.47 -26.81 2.14
C ASP A 13 -8.35 -27.68 1.54
N ALA A 14 -8.45 -29.02 1.68
CA ALA A 14 -7.52 -29.94 1.04
C ALA A 14 -7.53 -29.84 -0.50
N GLN A 15 -8.73 -29.73 -1.10
CA GLN A 15 -8.85 -29.51 -2.55
C GLN A 15 -8.34 -28.12 -2.96
N GLY A 16 -8.61 -27.08 -2.15
CA GLY A 16 -8.04 -25.74 -2.34
C GLY A 16 -6.51 -25.74 -2.30
N ALA A 17 -5.93 -26.44 -1.31
CA ALA A 17 -4.48 -26.58 -1.18
C ALA A 17 -3.85 -27.35 -2.36
N ALA A 18 -4.48 -28.45 -2.80
CA ALA A 18 -4.03 -29.22 -3.96
C ALA A 18 -4.05 -28.37 -5.24
N PHE A 19 -5.12 -27.57 -5.44
CA PHE A 19 -5.21 -26.64 -6.55
C PHE A 19 -4.09 -25.57 -6.48
N ALA A 20 -3.91 -24.92 -5.33
CA ALA A 20 -2.90 -23.91 -5.14
C ALA A 20 -1.47 -24.45 -5.43
N MET A 21 -1.16 -25.66 -4.91
CA MET A 21 0.12 -26.32 -5.16
C MET A 21 0.30 -26.68 -6.64
N ALA A 22 -0.74 -27.18 -7.31
CA ALA A 22 -0.69 -27.48 -8.74
C ALA A 22 -0.39 -26.23 -9.57
N VAL A 23 -1.01 -25.09 -9.23
CA VAL A 23 -0.73 -23.81 -9.89
C VAL A 23 0.69 -23.31 -9.59
N CYS A 24 1.16 -23.44 -8.35
CA CYS A 24 2.55 -23.08 -8.00
C CYS A 24 3.59 -23.86 -8.83
N LEU A 25 3.35 -25.16 -9.04
CA LEU A 25 4.29 -26.05 -9.74
C LEU A 25 4.20 -25.98 -11.26
N LYS A 26 3.02 -25.73 -11.82
CA LYS A 26 2.76 -25.83 -13.27
C LYS A 26 2.47 -24.48 -13.92
N GLY A 27 2.11 -23.46 -13.13
CA GLY A 27 1.59 -22.18 -13.62
C GLY A 27 0.21 -22.31 -14.25
N LEU A 28 -0.31 -21.17 -14.69
CA LEU A 28 -1.49 -21.06 -15.55
C LEU A 28 -1.11 -20.42 -16.87
N ASN A 29 -1.78 -20.82 -17.95
CA ASN A 29 -1.70 -20.03 -19.18
C ASN A 29 -2.51 -18.72 -19.03
N VAL A 30 -2.35 -17.82 -20.00
CA VAL A 30 -2.97 -16.49 -19.99
C VAL A 30 -4.48 -16.56 -19.81
N ARG A 31 -5.16 -17.49 -20.55
CA ARG A 31 -6.60 -17.70 -20.45
C ARG A 31 -7.02 -18.21 -19.07
N GLY A 32 -6.32 -19.24 -18.56
CA GLY A 32 -6.62 -19.82 -17.24
C GLY A 32 -6.45 -18.81 -16.10
N ARG A 33 -5.45 -17.93 -16.17
CA ARG A 33 -5.24 -16.85 -15.21
C ARG A 33 -6.39 -15.84 -15.24
N LYS A 34 -6.78 -15.37 -16.45
CA LYS A 34 -7.94 -14.48 -16.62
C LYS A 34 -9.21 -15.14 -16.08
N ASP A 35 -9.50 -16.37 -16.50
CA ASP A 35 -10.72 -17.08 -16.13
C ASP A 35 -10.78 -17.33 -14.61
N LEU A 36 -9.65 -17.65 -13.95
CA LEU A 36 -9.56 -17.75 -12.49
C LEU A 36 -9.84 -16.39 -11.82
N THR A 37 -9.24 -15.31 -12.32
CA THR A 37 -9.44 -13.95 -11.80
C THR A 37 -10.93 -13.56 -11.85
N LEU A 38 -11.59 -13.77 -12.99
CA LEU A 38 -13.00 -13.47 -13.14
C LEU A 38 -13.89 -14.38 -12.28
N ALA A 39 -13.57 -15.68 -12.21
CA ALA A 39 -14.34 -16.62 -11.36
C ALA A 39 -14.21 -16.30 -9.86
N MET A 40 -13.03 -15.80 -9.42
CA MET A 40 -12.86 -15.30 -8.05
C MET A 40 -13.64 -14.02 -7.81
N ARG A 41 -13.61 -13.06 -8.74
CA ARG A 41 -14.43 -11.84 -8.68
C ARG A 41 -15.92 -12.19 -8.57
N ASP A 42 -16.40 -13.04 -9.46
CA ASP A 42 -17.83 -13.40 -9.60
C ASP A 42 -18.30 -14.38 -8.53
N SER A 43 -17.41 -14.84 -7.64
CA SER A 43 -17.80 -15.62 -6.46
C SER A 43 -18.54 -14.79 -5.41
N GLY A 44 -18.49 -13.47 -5.51
CA GLY A 44 -19.15 -12.52 -4.62
C GLY A 44 -19.87 -11.42 -5.38
N LYS A 45 -20.10 -10.29 -4.71
CA LYS A 45 -20.74 -9.11 -5.29
C LYS A 45 -19.73 -8.27 -6.06
N THR A 46 -20.12 -7.82 -7.23
CA THR A 46 -19.42 -6.79 -8.00
C THR A 46 -20.17 -5.47 -7.85
N LEU A 47 -19.46 -4.40 -7.51
CA LEU A 47 -20.04 -3.07 -7.36
C LEU A 47 -20.32 -2.47 -8.75
N SER A 48 -21.39 -1.70 -8.82
CA SER A 48 -21.74 -0.87 -9.98
C SER A 48 -21.99 0.56 -9.50
N TRP A 49 -21.64 1.52 -10.32
CA TRP A 49 -21.66 2.95 -9.99
C TRP A 49 -22.52 3.71 -10.99
N ASP A 50 -23.36 4.60 -10.47
CA ASP A 50 -24.07 5.62 -11.25
C ASP A 50 -23.51 6.98 -10.83
N LEU A 51 -22.40 7.38 -11.46
CA LEU A 51 -21.60 8.55 -11.08
C LEU A 51 -21.24 9.38 -12.30
N ASN A 52 -21.12 10.69 -12.13
CA ASN A 52 -20.81 11.63 -13.22
C ASN A 52 -19.30 11.73 -13.52
N GLY A 53 -18.57 10.63 -13.50
CA GLY A 53 -17.14 10.62 -13.77
C GLY A 53 -16.54 9.21 -13.67
N PRO A 54 -15.29 9.05 -14.10
CA PRO A 54 -14.63 7.74 -14.11
C PRO A 54 -14.37 7.23 -12.70
N VAL A 55 -14.47 5.92 -12.54
CA VAL A 55 -14.20 5.18 -11.31
C VAL A 55 -12.83 4.54 -11.41
N LEU A 56 -11.87 5.06 -10.67
CA LEU A 56 -10.45 4.70 -10.78
C LEU A 56 -9.90 4.22 -9.45
N ASP A 57 -8.91 3.34 -9.50
CA ASP A 57 -8.24 2.88 -8.29
C ASP A 57 -6.76 2.55 -8.54
N LYS A 58 -6.04 2.34 -7.46
CA LYS A 58 -4.63 1.95 -7.43
C LYS A 58 -4.45 0.73 -6.55
N HIS A 59 -3.51 -0.12 -6.91
CA HIS A 59 -3.02 -1.16 -6.02
C HIS A 59 -1.50 -1.06 -5.88
N SER A 60 -0.97 -1.24 -4.66
CA SER A 60 0.45 -1.40 -4.40
C SER A 60 0.75 -2.85 -4.02
N THR A 61 1.90 -3.36 -4.47
CA THR A 61 2.39 -4.67 -4.02
C THR A 61 2.95 -4.62 -2.59
N GLY A 62 2.98 -3.44 -1.98
CA GLY A 62 3.44 -3.22 -0.62
C GLY A 62 4.94 -2.94 -0.51
N GLY A 63 5.30 -2.11 0.46
CA GLY A 63 6.67 -1.71 0.74
C GLY A 63 6.81 -0.97 2.06
N LEU A 64 8.02 -0.50 2.33
CA LEU A 64 8.36 0.23 3.55
C LEU A 64 7.97 1.71 3.42
N GLY A 65 7.27 2.24 4.41
CA GLY A 65 6.85 3.64 4.40
C GLY A 65 5.93 4.00 3.23
N ASP A 66 5.16 3.03 2.70
CA ASP A 66 4.25 3.22 1.57
C ASP A 66 2.87 3.67 2.06
N CYS A 67 2.68 4.98 2.12
CA CYS A 67 1.39 5.60 2.42
C CYS A 67 0.76 6.33 1.21
N VAL A 68 1.15 5.98 -0.01
CA VAL A 68 0.66 6.57 -1.28
C VAL A 68 -0.86 6.58 -1.36
N SER A 69 -1.54 5.52 -0.92
CA SER A 69 -3.01 5.41 -0.98
C SER A 69 -3.73 6.53 -0.24
N LEU A 70 -3.17 7.01 0.88
CA LEU A 70 -3.75 8.08 1.69
C LEU A 70 -3.71 9.45 0.98
N ILE A 71 -2.80 9.60 0.03
CA ILE A 71 -2.68 10.82 -0.78
C ILE A 71 -3.43 10.65 -2.10
N LEU A 72 -3.22 9.53 -2.77
CA LEU A 72 -3.75 9.31 -4.12
C LEU A 72 -5.27 9.30 -4.17
N ALA A 73 -5.95 8.67 -3.20
CA ALA A 73 -7.40 8.61 -3.19
C ALA A 73 -8.04 10.01 -3.09
N PRO A 74 -7.72 10.87 -2.11
CA PRO A 74 -8.28 12.22 -2.05
C PRO A 74 -7.77 13.14 -3.18
N LEU A 75 -6.55 12.94 -3.68
CA LEU A 75 -6.02 13.71 -4.81
C LEU A 75 -6.80 13.46 -6.10
N LEU A 76 -7.09 12.20 -6.41
CA LEU A 76 -7.92 11.83 -7.54
C LEU A 76 -9.35 12.35 -7.38
N ALA A 77 -9.94 12.22 -6.19
CA ALA A 77 -11.28 12.74 -5.91
C ALA A 77 -11.33 14.27 -6.08
N ALA A 78 -10.32 15.00 -5.61
CA ALA A 78 -10.20 16.45 -5.83
C ALA A 78 -10.05 16.81 -7.33
N SER A 79 -9.59 15.88 -8.17
CA SER A 79 -9.50 16.07 -9.63
C SER A 79 -10.79 15.74 -10.37
N GLY A 80 -11.87 15.33 -9.68
CA GLY A 80 -13.18 15.04 -10.26
C GLY A 80 -13.40 13.59 -10.68
N VAL A 81 -12.57 12.63 -10.19
CA VAL A 81 -12.78 11.19 -10.40
C VAL A 81 -13.21 10.51 -9.10
N TYR A 82 -13.77 9.32 -9.19
CA TYR A 82 -14.24 8.56 -8.04
C TYR A 82 -13.30 7.40 -7.70
N VAL A 83 -13.01 7.22 -6.40
CA VAL A 83 -12.01 6.24 -5.93
C VAL A 83 -12.60 5.33 -4.85
N PRO A 84 -13.25 4.23 -5.22
CA PRO A 84 -13.74 3.22 -4.29
C PRO A 84 -12.62 2.26 -3.88
N MET A 85 -11.68 2.73 -3.04
CA MET A 85 -10.48 1.97 -2.73
C MET A 85 -10.73 0.86 -1.72
N ILE A 86 -10.78 -0.38 -2.20
CA ILE A 86 -10.77 -1.58 -1.35
C ILE A 86 -9.30 -1.98 -1.14
N SER A 87 -8.86 -1.97 0.11
CA SER A 87 -7.47 -2.17 0.49
C SER A 87 -7.28 -3.30 1.51
N GLY A 88 -6.03 -3.57 1.89
CA GLY A 88 -5.64 -4.64 2.80
C GLY A 88 -4.94 -4.14 4.07
N ARG A 89 -4.88 -5.04 5.05
CA ARG A 89 -4.04 -4.91 6.25
C ARG A 89 -2.61 -5.33 5.93
N GLY A 90 -1.66 -4.84 6.69
CA GLY A 90 -0.27 -5.28 6.63
C GLY A 90 -0.09 -6.68 7.22
N LEU A 91 0.77 -7.45 6.59
CA LEU A 91 1.25 -8.73 7.08
C LEU A 91 2.72 -8.90 6.71
N GLY A 92 3.51 -9.45 7.62
CA GLY A 92 4.96 -9.52 7.43
C GLY A 92 5.62 -8.14 7.50
N HIS A 93 6.70 -7.96 6.77
CA HIS A 93 7.57 -6.78 6.86
C HIS A 93 7.01 -5.49 6.24
N THR A 94 5.85 -5.54 5.56
CA THR A 94 5.25 -4.38 4.91
C THR A 94 4.03 -3.85 5.69
N GLY A 95 3.84 -2.52 5.71
CA GLY A 95 2.70 -1.90 6.37
C GLY A 95 1.41 -1.94 5.51
N GLY A 96 0.24 -2.01 6.16
CA GLY A 96 -1.06 -2.01 5.50
C GLY A 96 -1.72 -0.62 5.45
N THR A 97 -2.42 -0.34 4.35
CA THR A 97 -3.19 0.91 4.21
C THR A 97 -4.29 1.03 5.26
N LEU A 98 -4.96 -0.09 5.56
CA LEU A 98 -6.05 -0.10 6.54
C LEU A 98 -5.55 0.17 7.96
N ASP A 99 -4.38 -0.37 8.31
CA ASP A 99 -3.77 -0.14 9.63
C ASP A 99 -3.41 1.34 9.85
N LYS A 100 -3.00 2.01 8.77
CA LYS A 100 -2.75 3.45 8.77
C LYS A 100 -4.04 4.25 8.93
N MET A 101 -5.12 3.87 8.24
CA MET A 101 -6.43 4.50 8.40
C MET A 101 -6.96 4.33 9.83
N GLU A 102 -6.84 3.14 10.40
CA GLU A 102 -7.28 2.82 11.78
C GLU A 102 -6.37 3.43 12.86
N ALA A 103 -5.17 3.91 12.50
CA ALA A 103 -4.36 4.73 13.41
C ALA A 103 -4.99 6.11 13.69
N ILE A 104 -5.93 6.55 12.86
CA ILE A 104 -6.72 7.75 13.09
C ILE A 104 -7.87 7.39 14.04
N PRO A 105 -7.95 7.97 15.24
CA PRO A 105 -8.96 7.60 16.24
C PRO A 105 -10.39 7.69 15.71
N GLY A 106 -11.18 6.66 15.97
CA GLY A 106 -12.59 6.58 15.56
C GLY A 106 -12.83 6.14 14.12
N VAL A 107 -11.81 6.10 13.25
CA VAL A 107 -11.95 5.62 11.88
C VAL A 107 -12.25 4.12 11.88
N SER A 108 -13.32 3.74 11.19
CA SER A 108 -13.67 2.35 10.89
C SER A 108 -13.56 2.09 9.40
N VAL A 109 -12.75 1.12 9.03
CA VAL A 109 -12.61 0.67 7.63
C VAL A 109 -13.55 -0.49 7.29
N ASN A 110 -14.23 -1.06 8.29
CA ASN A 110 -15.23 -2.10 8.11
C ASN A 110 -16.62 -1.43 8.13
N ILE A 111 -17.12 -1.12 6.95
CA ILE A 111 -18.44 -0.49 6.78
C ILE A 111 -19.28 -1.25 5.76
N GLU A 112 -20.61 -1.10 5.87
CA GLU A 112 -21.55 -1.70 4.93
C GLU A 112 -21.44 -1.10 3.53
N VAL A 113 -21.78 -1.90 2.51
CA VAL A 113 -21.64 -1.53 1.08
C VAL A 113 -22.43 -0.26 0.76
N ASP A 114 -23.63 -0.08 1.28
CA ASP A 114 -24.46 1.10 1.00
C ASP A 114 -23.83 2.36 1.59
N LYS A 115 -23.28 2.30 2.81
CA LYS A 115 -22.51 3.41 3.39
C LYS A 115 -21.27 3.73 2.56
N PHE A 116 -20.56 2.70 2.09
CA PHE A 116 -19.41 2.88 1.21
C PHE A 116 -19.77 3.60 -0.08
N LYS A 117 -20.87 3.16 -0.75
CA LYS A 117 -21.36 3.79 -1.98
C LYS A 117 -21.74 5.26 -1.76
N ASN A 118 -22.41 5.56 -0.67
CA ASN A 118 -22.80 6.93 -0.33
C ASN A 118 -21.57 7.82 -0.12
N ILE A 119 -20.56 7.35 0.65
CA ILE A 119 -19.32 8.10 0.88
C ILE A 119 -18.61 8.40 -0.46
N VAL A 120 -18.46 7.39 -1.33
CA VAL A 120 -17.82 7.58 -2.65
C VAL A 120 -18.61 8.57 -3.49
N SER A 121 -19.94 8.47 -3.54
CA SER A 121 -20.80 9.38 -4.30
C SER A 121 -20.70 10.83 -3.81
N GLU A 122 -20.70 11.05 -2.49
CA GLU A 122 -20.75 12.40 -1.89
C GLU A 122 -19.39 13.08 -1.77
N ILE A 123 -18.33 12.30 -1.54
CA ILE A 123 -16.98 12.80 -1.23
C ILE A 123 -16.01 12.58 -2.38
N GLY A 124 -16.28 11.58 -3.23
CA GLY A 124 -15.41 11.19 -4.33
C GLY A 124 -14.47 10.04 -4.00
N CYS A 125 -14.20 9.73 -2.75
CA CYS A 125 -13.35 8.59 -2.38
C CYS A 125 -13.69 7.98 -1.01
N ALA A 126 -13.35 6.70 -0.86
CA ALA A 126 -13.28 6.04 0.43
C ALA A 126 -12.24 4.91 0.40
N ILE A 127 -11.57 4.67 1.54
CA ILE A 127 -10.60 3.57 1.73
C ILE A 127 -11.18 2.62 2.77
N ILE A 128 -11.53 1.40 2.35
CA ILE A 128 -12.18 0.41 3.20
C ILE A 128 -11.56 -0.98 3.07
N SER A 129 -11.89 -1.87 3.99
CA SER A 129 -11.56 -3.29 3.88
C SER A 129 -12.53 -4.00 2.91
N ALA A 130 -12.05 -5.08 2.27
CA ALA A 130 -12.95 -6.00 1.60
C ALA A 130 -13.89 -6.62 2.64
N ASN A 131 -15.20 -6.47 2.44
CA ASN A 131 -16.18 -7.18 3.23
C ASN A 131 -16.30 -8.65 2.78
N ASN A 132 -17.13 -9.45 3.48
CA ASN A 132 -17.30 -10.86 3.19
C ASN A 132 -17.91 -11.14 1.82
N ASP A 133 -18.56 -10.15 1.22
CA ASP A 133 -19.25 -10.27 -0.06
C ASP A 133 -18.33 -10.03 -1.27
N ILE A 134 -17.16 -9.44 -1.05
CA ILE A 134 -16.19 -9.11 -2.11
C ILE A 134 -15.22 -10.27 -2.30
N ALA A 135 -15.27 -10.92 -3.45
CA ALA A 135 -14.38 -12.02 -3.84
C ALA A 135 -14.15 -13.08 -2.73
N PRO A 136 -15.21 -13.69 -2.14
CA PRO A 136 -15.07 -14.62 -1.02
C PRO A 136 -14.21 -15.84 -1.35
N ALA A 137 -14.20 -16.30 -2.60
CA ALA A 137 -13.30 -17.37 -3.04
C ALA A 137 -11.83 -17.00 -2.90
N ASP A 138 -11.45 -15.75 -3.21
CA ASP A 138 -10.08 -15.29 -3.02
C ASP A 138 -9.71 -15.26 -1.53
N ARG A 139 -10.57 -14.71 -0.70
CA ARG A 139 -10.32 -14.65 0.74
C ARG A 139 -10.02 -16.03 1.33
N ARG A 140 -10.83 -17.04 0.97
CA ARG A 140 -10.63 -18.39 1.46
C ARG A 140 -9.37 -19.04 0.87
N LEU A 141 -9.19 -18.93 -0.45
CA LEU A 141 -8.00 -19.49 -1.09
C LEU A 141 -6.71 -18.83 -0.56
N TYR A 142 -6.72 -17.53 -0.28
CA TYR A 142 -5.56 -16.86 0.32
C TYR A 142 -5.24 -17.41 1.71
N GLY A 143 -6.24 -17.65 2.56
CA GLY A 143 -6.04 -18.30 3.87
C GLY A 143 -5.44 -19.70 3.76
N ILE A 144 -5.87 -20.49 2.76
CA ILE A 144 -5.30 -21.81 2.47
C ILE A 144 -3.84 -21.68 2.00
N ARG A 145 -3.54 -20.73 1.11
CA ARG A 145 -2.20 -20.48 0.58
C ARG A 145 -1.21 -20.07 1.66
N ASP A 146 -1.66 -19.27 2.62
CA ASP A 146 -0.84 -18.79 3.73
C ASP A 146 -0.27 -19.95 4.57
N VAL A 147 -1.09 -20.98 4.84
CA VAL A 147 -0.68 -22.15 5.65
C VAL A 147 -0.07 -23.29 4.85
N THR A 148 -0.08 -23.21 3.51
CA THR A 148 0.42 -24.27 2.61
C THR A 148 1.67 -23.86 1.83
N ALA A 149 2.30 -22.72 2.18
CA ALA A 149 3.49 -22.17 1.50
C ALA A 149 3.31 -22.00 -0.02
N THR A 150 2.11 -21.60 -0.48
CA THR A 150 1.78 -21.39 -1.89
C THR A 150 1.47 -19.94 -2.24
N VAL A 151 1.91 -18.98 -1.38
CA VAL A 151 1.67 -17.55 -1.58
C VAL A 151 2.46 -16.99 -2.77
N GLU A 152 3.68 -17.49 -3.02
CA GLU A 152 4.63 -16.90 -3.99
C GLU A 152 4.36 -17.31 -5.45
N SER A 153 3.15 -17.68 -5.82
CA SER A 153 2.77 -17.95 -7.21
C SER A 153 2.36 -16.69 -7.93
N LEU A 154 3.05 -16.34 -9.03
CA LEU A 154 2.76 -15.19 -9.88
C LEU A 154 1.27 -15.16 -10.32
N ASP A 155 0.76 -16.31 -10.77
CA ASP A 155 -0.62 -16.44 -11.25
C ASP A 155 -1.65 -16.24 -10.14
N LEU A 156 -1.39 -16.84 -8.96
CA LEU A 156 -2.29 -16.71 -7.81
C LEU A 156 -2.22 -15.33 -7.16
N ILE A 157 -1.05 -14.68 -7.15
CA ILE A 157 -0.90 -13.28 -6.73
C ILE A 157 -1.72 -12.38 -7.65
N THR A 158 -1.59 -12.57 -8.97
CA THR A 158 -2.31 -11.80 -9.98
C THR A 158 -3.82 -11.95 -9.82
N ALA A 159 -4.32 -13.18 -9.73
CA ALA A 159 -5.75 -13.46 -9.58
C ALA A 159 -6.30 -12.88 -8.27
N SER A 160 -5.56 -12.99 -7.16
CA SER A 160 -5.93 -12.46 -5.86
C SER A 160 -6.03 -10.93 -5.85
N ILE A 161 -5.06 -10.23 -6.43
CA ILE A 161 -5.07 -8.77 -6.51
C ILE A 161 -6.24 -8.30 -7.38
N LEU A 162 -6.31 -8.83 -8.61
CA LEU A 162 -7.26 -8.32 -9.61
C LEU A 162 -8.71 -8.70 -9.30
N SER A 163 -8.99 -9.86 -8.71
CA SER A 163 -10.36 -10.23 -8.35
C SER A 163 -11.02 -9.19 -7.44
N LYS A 164 -10.32 -8.71 -6.42
CA LYS A 164 -10.82 -7.67 -5.51
C LYS A 164 -10.95 -6.30 -6.19
N LYS A 165 -9.96 -5.95 -7.02
CA LYS A 165 -9.98 -4.66 -7.71
C LYS A 165 -11.08 -4.60 -8.78
N LEU A 166 -11.25 -5.65 -9.55
CA LEU A 166 -12.31 -5.74 -10.56
C LEU A 166 -13.71 -5.82 -9.90
N ALA A 167 -13.84 -6.41 -8.71
CA ALA A 167 -15.09 -6.41 -7.96
C ALA A 167 -15.52 -5.02 -7.49
N ALA A 168 -14.59 -4.06 -7.41
CA ALA A 168 -14.91 -2.67 -7.10
C ALA A 168 -15.58 -1.89 -8.25
N GLY A 169 -15.70 -2.48 -9.46
CA GLY A 169 -16.38 -1.86 -10.60
C GLY A 169 -15.62 -0.69 -11.21
N LEU A 170 -14.34 -0.88 -11.52
CA LEU A 170 -13.41 0.15 -11.97
C LEU A 170 -13.41 0.33 -13.50
N ASP A 171 -13.30 1.59 -13.96
CA ASP A 171 -13.00 1.96 -15.35
C ASP A 171 -11.48 1.91 -15.63
N GLY A 172 -10.66 2.10 -14.61
CA GLY A 172 -9.20 2.08 -14.72
C GLY A 172 -8.47 1.74 -13.42
N LEU A 173 -7.33 1.08 -13.59
CA LEU A 173 -6.48 0.63 -12.49
C LEU A 173 -5.02 0.94 -12.79
N VAL A 174 -4.29 1.50 -11.83
CA VAL A 174 -2.84 1.58 -11.87
C VAL A 174 -2.22 0.71 -10.79
N LEU A 175 -1.18 -0.01 -11.17
CA LEU A 175 -0.43 -0.89 -10.26
C LEU A 175 0.91 -0.24 -9.93
N ASP A 176 1.16 -0.08 -8.64
CA ASP A 176 2.42 0.38 -8.08
C ASP A 176 3.21 -0.85 -7.62
N VAL A 177 4.05 -1.37 -8.52
CA VAL A 177 4.83 -2.58 -8.26
C VAL A 177 6.15 -2.18 -7.61
N LYS A 178 6.28 -2.46 -6.32
CA LYS A 178 7.47 -2.13 -5.54
C LYS A 178 8.60 -3.11 -5.82
N CYS A 179 9.82 -2.58 -6.02
CA CYS A 179 11.02 -3.34 -6.34
C CYS A 179 12.20 -2.89 -5.48
N GLY A 180 12.81 -3.81 -4.74
CA GLY A 180 13.98 -3.52 -3.90
C GLY A 180 13.98 -4.27 -2.58
N SER A 181 14.98 -4.03 -1.73
CA SER A 181 15.17 -4.74 -0.46
C SER A 181 14.00 -4.62 0.53
N GLY A 182 13.17 -3.60 0.39
CA GLY A 182 11.99 -3.35 1.23
C GLY A 182 10.66 -3.79 0.61
N ALA A 183 10.69 -4.52 -0.50
CA ALA A 183 9.52 -5.03 -1.20
C ALA A 183 9.54 -6.56 -1.29
N PHE A 184 8.41 -7.16 -1.71
CA PHE A 184 8.36 -8.58 -2.05
C PHE A 184 9.18 -8.92 -3.30
N MET A 185 9.15 -8.05 -4.32
CA MET A 185 9.97 -8.20 -5.51
C MET A 185 11.34 -7.55 -5.26
N THR A 186 12.37 -8.35 -5.04
CA THR A 186 13.71 -7.85 -4.69
C THR A 186 14.55 -7.45 -5.89
N ASN A 187 14.19 -7.91 -7.09
CA ASN A 187 14.89 -7.61 -8.34
C ASN A 187 13.94 -7.12 -9.44
N LEU A 188 14.48 -6.35 -10.38
CA LEU A 188 13.70 -5.70 -11.43
C LEU A 188 13.04 -6.68 -12.39
N LYS A 189 13.69 -7.81 -12.71
CA LYS A 189 13.16 -8.82 -13.64
C LYS A 189 11.83 -9.42 -13.13
N ASP A 190 11.79 -9.79 -11.85
CA ASP A 190 10.60 -10.39 -11.25
C ASP A 190 9.49 -9.33 -11.07
N ALA A 191 9.86 -8.08 -10.73
CA ALA A 191 8.93 -6.95 -10.65
C ALA A 191 8.30 -6.64 -12.01
N GLU A 192 9.09 -6.64 -13.10
CA GLU A 192 8.59 -6.46 -14.47
C GLU A 192 7.68 -7.62 -14.90
N ALA A 193 8.04 -8.86 -14.57
CA ALA A 193 7.22 -10.03 -14.87
C ALA A 193 5.85 -9.95 -14.20
N LEU A 194 5.82 -9.57 -12.91
CA LEU A 194 4.57 -9.36 -12.16
C LEU A 194 3.76 -8.21 -12.75
N ALA A 195 4.39 -7.07 -13.03
CA ALA A 195 3.72 -5.89 -13.57
C ALA A 195 3.08 -6.18 -14.93
N ASN A 196 3.82 -6.80 -15.86
CA ASN A 196 3.28 -7.21 -17.17
C ASN A 196 2.11 -8.19 -17.01
N THR A 197 2.25 -9.19 -16.14
CA THR A 197 1.21 -10.19 -15.91
C THR A 197 -0.08 -9.57 -15.36
N LEU A 198 0.04 -8.62 -14.44
CA LEU A 198 -1.09 -7.89 -13.87
C LEU A 198 -1.76 -7.00 -14.93
N VAL A 199 -0.97 -6.26 -15.71
CA VAL A 199 -1.48 -5.37 -16.77
C VAL A 199 -2.22 -6.16 -17.86
N ASP A 200 -1.59 -7.24 -18.37
CA ASP A 200 -2.20 -8.10 -19.37
C ASP A 200 -3.52 -8.72 -18.87
N THR A 201 -3.53 -9.24 -17.65
CA THR A 201 -4.71 -9.89 -17.08
C THR A 201 -5.83 -8.89 -16.82
N GLY A 202 -5.51 -7.68 -16.29
CA GLY A 202 -6.48 -6.62 -16.06
C GLY A 202 -7.13 -6.12 -17.33
N ASN A 203 -6.32 -5.85 -18.36
CA ASN A 203 -6.81 -5.43 -19.68
C ASN A 203 -7.68 -6.51 -20.35
N GLN A 204 -7.27 -7.78 -20.30
CA GLN A 204 -8.09 -8.89 -20.81
C GLN A 204 -9.38 -9.11 -20.03
N ALA A 205 -9.43 -8.71 -18.76
CA ALA A 205 -10.62 -8.73 -17.93
C ALA A 205 -11.54 -7.51 -18.12
N GLY A 206 -11.18 -6.58 -19.03
CA GLY A 206 -11.99 -5.42 -19.40
C GLY A 206 -11.77 -4.17 -18.55
N CYS A 207 -10.76 -4.13 -17.68
CA CYS A 207 -10.38 -2.94 -16.92
C CYS A 207 -9.08 -2.36 -17.49
N LYS A 208 -9.10 -1.09 -17.91
CA LYS A 208 -7.89 -0.40 -18.39
C LYS A 208 -6.83 -0.39 -17.29
N THR A 209 -5.78 -1.17 -17.47
CA THR A 209 -4.76 -1.39 -16.44
C THR A 209 -3.38 -0.99 -16.94
N SER A 210 -2.63 -0.28 -16.13
CA SER A 210 -1.20 0.03 -16.32
C SER A 210 -0.42 -0.21 -15.04
N ALA A 211 0.91 -0.20 -15.12
CA ALA A 211 1.77 -0.35 -13.97
C ALA A 211 2.97 0.59 -14.01
N ILE A 212 3.44 0.96 -12.82
CA ILE A 212 4.73 1.61 -12.62
C ILE A 212 5.52 0.74 -11.65
N VAL A 213 6.75 0.37 -12.01
CA VAL A 213 7.70 -0.27 -11.09
C VAL A 213 8.45 0.84 -10.38
N THR A 214 8.32 0.89 -9.04
CA THR A 214 8.93 1.93 -8.20
C THR A 214 10.01 1.34 -7.29
N ASP A 215 11.11 2.09 -7.08
CA ASP A 215 12.21 1.67 -6.20
C ASP A 215 11.75 1.62 -4.73
N MET A 216 12.05 0.50 -4.09
CA MET A 216 11.83 0.24 -2.67
C MET A 216 13.11 -0.27 -1.99
N SER A 217 14.28 0.20 -2.43
CA SER A 217 15.57 -0.09 -1.79
C SER A 217 15.76 0.65 -0.46
N GLN A 218 14.84 1.56 -0.15
CA GLN A 218 14.71 2.30 1.11
C GLN A 218 13.24 2.63 1.36
N PRO A 219 12.84 2.99 2.58
CA PRO A 219 11.49 3.49 2.84
C PRO A 219 11.15 4.68 1.94
N LEU A 220 9.90 4.74 1.46
CA LEU A 220 9.44 5.81 0.56
C LEU A 220 9.39 7.16 1.29
N VAL A 221 9.05 7.14 2.57
CA VAL A 221 9.08 8.28 3.49
C VAL A 221 10.09 8.03 4.61
N PRO A 222 10.58 9.06 5.32
CA PRO A 222 11.52 8.89 6.42
C PRO A 222 10.86 8.32 7.69
N SER A 223 9.79 7.56 7.55
CA SER A 223 8.99 7.00 8.63
C SER A 223 8.47 5.60 8.28
N MET A 224 8.34 4.74 9.27
CA MET A 224 7.74 3.41 9.17
C MET A 224 6.93 3.13 10.43
N GLY A 225 5.68 2.71 10.28
CA GLY A 225 4.71 2.53 11.36
C GLY A 225 3.42 3.27 11.05
N ASN A 226 2.32 2.96 11.77
CA ASN A 226 1.01 3.39 11.29
C ASN A 226 0.78 4.91 11.45
N ALA A 227 0.79 5.43 12.66
CA ALA A 227 0.54 6.86 12.91
C ALA A 227 1.65 7.76 12.34
N VAL A 228 2.92 7.33 12.40
CA VAL A 228 4.03 8.13 11.85
C VAL A 228 3.95 8.24 10.32
N GLU A 229 3.46 7.21 9.61
CA GLU A 229 3.25 7.28 8.17
C GLU A 229 2.01 8.12 7.80
N VAL A 230 0.93 8.10 8.61
CA VAL A 230 -0.21 9.03 8.43
C VAL A 230 0.28 10.47 8.56
N ARG A 231 1.17 10.76 9.50
CA ARG A 231 1.79 12.08 9.64
C ARG A 231 2.54 12.52 8.37
N GLU A 232 3.29 11.63 7.74
CA GLU A 232 3.98 11.93 6.47
C GLU A 232 2.99 12.18 5.32
N ALA A 233 1.92 11.39 5.22
CA ALA A 233 0.86 11.63 4.23
C ALA A 233 0.20 13.02 4.41
N LEU A 234 -0.08 13.42 5.65
CA LEU A 234 -0.65 14.73 5.97
C LEU A 234 0.30 15.89 5.69
N LYS A 235 1.61 15.72 5.90
CA LYS A 235 2.61 16.71 5.46
C LYS A 235 2.58 16.93 3.94
N VAL A 236 2.35 15.88 3.16
CA VAL A 236 2.19 16.02 1.70
C VAL A 236 0.87 16.73 1.39
N LEU A 237 -0.25 16.24 1.90
CA LEU A 237 -1.58 16.78 1.62
C LEU A 237 -1.73 18.25 2.06
N SER A 238 -1.02 18.68 3.11
CA SER A 238 -0.97 20.08 3.56
C SER A 238 0.00 20.98 2.79
N GLY A 239 0.69 20.43 1.77
CA GLY A 239 1.68 21.16 0.98
C GLY A 239 3.07 21.32 1.65
N GLN A 240 3.24 20.89 2.92
CA GLN A 240 4.52 21.00 3.64
C GLN A 240 5.62 20.15 3.01
N ALA A 241 5.26 19.00 2.39
CA ALA A 241 6.18 18.05 1.77
C ALA A 241 5.84 17.77 0.28
N ASN A 242 5.37 18.78 -0.43
CA ASN A 242 4.91 18.66 -1.83
C ASN A 242 6.00 18.30 -2.86
N LYS A 243 7.29 18.35 -2.47
CA LYS A 243 8.45 17.95 -3.29
C LYS A 243 9.07 16.62 -2.82
N SER A 244 8.42 15.90 -1.92
CA SER A 244 8.90 14.60 -1.43
C SER A 244 8.72 13.51 -2.48
N LYS A 245 9.47 12.40 -2.36
CA LYS A 245 9.28 11.20 -3.18
C LYS A 245 7.84 10.67 -3.10
N LEU A 246 7.22 10.77 -1.93
CA LEU A 246 5.83 10.37 -1.73
C LEU A 246 4.85 11.20 -2.57
N ALA A 247 5.03 12.52 -2.63
CA ALA A 247 4.26 13.40 -3.50
C ALA A 247 4.49 13.06 -4.98
N GLU A 248 5.75 12.87 -5.38
CA GLU A 248 6.14 12.54 -6.75
C GLU A 248 5.50 11.22 -7.22
N VAL A 249 5.57 10.14 -6.43
CA VAL A 249 4.92 8.85 -6.75
C VAL A 249 3.40 9.00 -6.81
N SER A 250 2.80 9.71 -5.87
CA SER A 250 1.34 9.90 -5.84
C SER A 250 0.83 10.67 -7.05
N ILE A 251 1.49 11.76 -7.44
CA ILE A 251 1.15 12.55 -8.63
C ILE A 251 1.36 11.73 -9.90
N LYS A 252 2.46 10.98 -10.00
CA LYS A 252 2.76 10.15 -11.17
C LYS A 252 1.70 9.08 -11.39
N LEU A 253 1.34 8.31 -10.36
CA LEU A 253 0.30 7.28 -10.42
C LEU A 253 -1.08 7.88 -10.74
N ALA A 254 -1.45 9.00 -10.12
CA ALA A 254 -2.69 9.71 -10.42
C ALA A 254 -2.72 10.19 -11.88
N SER A 255 -1.60 10.72 -12.38
CA SER A 255 -1.52 11.19 -13.77
C SER A 255 -1.67 10.05 -14.77
N PHE A 256 -1.15 8.86 -14.48
CA PHE A 256 -1.33 7.66 -15.29
C PHE A 256 -2.80 7.28 -15.39
N LEU A 257 -3.51 7.20 -14.27
CA LEU A 257 -4.95 6.88 -14.23
C LEU A 257 -5.77 7.87 -15.05
N ILE A 258 -5.54 9.16 -14.89
CA ILE A 258 -6.27 10.22 -15.61
C ILE A 258 -5.99 10.14 -17.11
N LYS A 259 -4.73 9.96 -17.50
CA LYS A 259 -4.33 9.84 -18.92
C LYS A 259 -4.95 8.61 -19.61
N GLN A 260 -5.08 7.48 -18.90
CA GLN A 260 -5.75 6.28 -19.41
C GLN A 260 -7.21 6.51 -19.78
N GLN A 261 -7.89 7.49 -19.14
CA GLN A 261 -9.27 7.85 -19.47
C GLN A 261 -9.40 8.80 -20.67
N GLY A 262 -8.29 9.07 -21.37
CA GLY A 262 -8.28 9.97 -22.53
C GLY A 262 -8.28 11.46 -22.14
N ILE A 263 -8.15 11.76 -20.85
CA ILE A 263 -7.98 13.13 -20.38
C ILE A 263 -6.52 13.53 -20.62
N ALA A 264 -6.20 13.89 -21.86
CA ALA A 264 -4.85 14.25 -22.25
C ALA A 264 -4.52 15.69 -21.88
N GLY A 265 -3.30 15.91 -21.37
CA GLY A 265 -2.74 17.24 -21.18
C GLY A 265 -1.35 17.17 -20.57
N LYS A 266 -0.40 17.93 -21.13
CA LYS A 266 0.95 18.08 -20.57
C LYS A 266 0.93 18.69 -19.14
N GLU A 267 -0.22 19.23 -18.71
CA GLU A 267 -0.42 19.90 -17.43
C GLU A 267 -1.07 19.05 -16.34
N VAL A 268 -1.37 17.75 -16.60
CA VAL A 268 -2.05 16.90 -15.62
C VAL A 268 -1.28 16.83 -14.30
N GLU A 269 0.02 16.58 -14.36
CA GLU A 269 0.86 16.48 -13.14
C GLU A 269 0.94 17.83 -12.40
N LYS A 270 1.00 18.96 -13.14
CA LYS A 270 0.97 20.30 -12.54
C LYS A 270 -0.36 20.53 -11.83
N LYS A 271 -1.51 20.26 -12.50
CA LYS A 271 -2.84 20.40 -11.88
C LYS A 271 -2.99 19.55 -10.62
N LEU A 272 -2.48 18.31 -10.63
CA LEU A 272 -2.46 17.46 -9.45
C LEU A 272 -1.60 18.05 -8.33
N GLY A 273 -0.43 18.60 -8.66
CA GLY A 273 0.41 19.33 -7.70
C GLY A 273 -0.30 20.55 -7.11
N ASP A 274 -1.03 21.30 -7.94
CA ASP A 274 -1.81 22.45 -7.50
C ASP A 274 -2.94 22.04 -6.52
N LEU A 275 -3.58 20.88 -6.72
CA LEU A 275 -4.62 20.36 -5.79
C LEU A 275 -4.05 19.93 -4.42
N ILE A 276 -2.79 19.59 -4.35
CA ILE A 276 -2.08 19.38 -3.08
C ILE A 276 -1.79 20.73 -2.43
N THR A 277 -1.19 21.66 -3.19
CA THR A 277 -0.70 22.93 -2.62
C THR A 277 -1.79 23.90 -2.23
N ASN A 278 -2.97 23.86 -2.89
CA ASN A 278 -4.13 24.68 -2.54
C ASN A 278 -5.01 24.08 -1.45
N GLY A 279 -4.70 22.86 -0.96
CA GLY A 279 -5.42 22.21 0.13
C GLY A 279 -6.66 21.40 -0.27
N SER A 280 -7.04 21.36 -1.56
CA SER A 280 -8.24 20.63 -2.01
C SER A 280 -8.17 19.14 -1.68
N ALA A 281 -7.01 18.50 -1.90
CA ALA A 281 -6.83 17.09 -1.56
C ALA A 281 -6.88 16.85 -0.03
N LEU A 282 -6.38 17.77 0.79
CA LEU A 282 -6.44 17.69 2.25
C LEU A 282 -7.90 17.80 2.75
N GLU A 283 -8.70 18.70 2.16
CA GLU A 283 -10.12 18.84 2.50
C GLU A 283 -10.89 17.54 2.22
N ILE A 284 -10.71 16.94 1.03
CA ILE A 284 -11.33 15.64 0.69
C ILE A 284 -10.88 14.55 1.66
N PHE A 285 -9.59 14.50 2.03
CA PHE A 285 -9.10 13.54 3.03
C PHE A 285 -9.81 13.73 4.38
N GLY A 286 -9.96 14.97 4.85
CA GLY A 286 -10.65 15.28 6.10
C GLY A 286 -12.13 14.87 6.08
N ARG A 287 -12.83 15.11 4.97
CA ARG A 287 -14.22 14.67 4.76
C ARG A 287 -14.33 13.15 4.77
N MET A 288 -13.43 12.43 4.08
CA MET A 288 -13.37 10.97 4.09
C MET A 288 -13.14 10.42 5.50
N VAL A 289 -12.17 10.96 6.23
CA VAL A 289 -11.89 10.58 7.64
C VAL A 289 -13.12 10.75 8.51
N SER A 290 -13.81 11.91 8.42
CA SER A 290 -15.04 12.18 9.18
C SER A 290 -16.17 11.21 8.84
N ALA A 291 -16.39 10.91 7.56
CA ALA A 291 -17.43 9.98 7.10
C ALA A 291 -17.18 8.54 7.56
N LEU A 292 -15.90 8.17 7.75
CA LEU A 292 -15.47 6.88 8.29
C LEU A 292 -15.49 6.84 9.83
N GLY A 293 -15.90 7.92 10.51
CA GLY A 293 -16.05 7.98 11.97
C GLY A 293 -14.92 8.68 12.72
N GLY A 294 -13.91 9.18 12.02
CA GLY A 294 -12.81 9.94 12.62
C GLY A 294 -13.21 11.38 13.03
N PRO A 295 -12.30 12.12 13.65
CA PRO A 295 -12.59 13.47 14.15
C PRO A 295 -12.87 14.45 12.99
N ILE A 296 -13.91 15.28 13.12
CA ILE A 296 -14.32 16.27 12.10
C ILE A 296 -13.19 17.26 11.76
N LYS A 297 -12.40 17.68 12.76
CA LYS A 297 -11.29 18.62 12.60
C LYS A 297 -9.92 17.94 12.58
N PHE A 298 -9.87 16.69 12.11
CA PHE A 298 -8.63 15.93 12.09
C PHE A 298 -7.51 16.64 11.33
N THR A 299 -7.82 17.18 10.15
CA THR A 299 -6.85 17.84 9.29
C THR A 299 -6.39 19.21 9.76
N ASP A 300 -7.11 19.85 10.70
CA ASP A 300 -6.71 21.15 11.27
C ASP A 300 -5.52 20.99 12.25
N ASN A 301 -5.48 19.87 12.99
CA ASN A 301 -4.41 19.59 13.94
C ASN A 301 -4.26 18.07 14.19
N TRP A 302 -3.80 17.33 13.18
CA TRP A 302 -3.64 15.87 13.25
C TRP A 302 -2.68 15.38 14.33
N ASN A 303 -1.67 16.19 14.71
CA ASN A 303 -0.74 15.83 15.78
C ASN A 303 -1.43 15.66 17.14
N ARG A 304 -2.55 16.36 17.37
CA ARG A 304 -3.33 16.22 18.61
C ARG A 304 -4.10 14.89 18.67
N PHE A 305 -4.45 14.34 17.53
CA PHE A 305 -5.31 13.16 17.44
C PHE A 305 -4.53 11.87 17.24
N LEU A 306 -3.42 11.93 16.50
CA LEU A 306 -2.63 10.73 16.23
C LEU A 306 -1.97 10.22 17.52
N PRO A 307 -2.01 8.88 17.76
CA PRO A 307 -1.38 8.31 18.94
C PRO A 307 0.15 8.50 18.93
N GLU A 308 0.71 8.72 20.09
CA GLU A 308 2.16 8.83 20.28
C GLU A 308 2.67 7.71 21.19
N ALA A 309 3.86 7.22 20.91
CA ALA A 309 4.51 6.20 21.72
C ALA A 309 5.03 6.80 23.05
N THR A 310 5.05 5.99 24.08
CA THR A 310 5.51 6.38 25.41
C THR A 310 7.01 6.65 25.46
N VAL A 311 7.79 5.93 24.64
CA VAL A 311 9.27 6.01 24.59
C VAL A 311 9.66 6.44 23.17
N ILE A 312 10.42 7.54 23.09
CA ILE A 312 11.00 8.01 21.84
C ILE A 312 12.50 8.16 22.05
N THR A 313 13.31 7.44 21.26
CA THR A 313 14.75 7.38 21.43
C THR A 313 15.47 7.47 20.09
N GLU A 314 16.51 8.26 20.01
CA GLU A 314 17.38 8.40 18.85
C GLU A 314 18.27 7.16 18.68
N ILE A 315 18.56 6.81 17.41
CA ILE A 315 19.40 5.68 17.05
C ILE A 315 20.67 6.22 16.40
N PRO A 316 21.80 6.24 17.13
CA PRO A 316 23.05 6.70 16.58
C PRO A 316 23.69 5.66 15.67
N THR A 317 24.42 6.11 14.64
CA THR A 317 25.29 5.24 13.85
C THR A 317 26.53 4.83 14.63
N LEU A 318 27.01 3.61 14.38
CA LEU A 318 28.19 3.03 15.06
C LEU A 318 29.52 3.33 14.33
N LYS A 319 29.46 3.91 13.15
CA LYS A 319 30.65 4.22 12.34
C LYS A 319 30.37 5.34 11.31
N ALA A 320 31.42 6.05 10.93
CA ALA A 320 31.35 7.04 9.88
C ALA A 320 31.33 6.40 8.48
N GLY A 321 30.67 7.09 7.52
CA GLY A 321 30.62 6.70 6.11
C GLY A 321 29.29 7.05 5.43
N TYR A 322 29.15 6.58 4.19
CA TYR A 322 27.93 6.72 3.41
C TYR A 322 26.96 5.58 3.70
N LEU A 323 25.71 5.90 3.98
CA LEU A 323 24.64 4.93 4.07
C LEU A 323 24.28 4.43 2.66
N ASN A 324 24.73 3.24 2.30
CA ASN A 324 24.65 2.71 0.95
C ASN A 324 23.50 1.74 0.71
N ALA A 325 22.99 1.14 1.77
CA ALA A 325 21.79 0.29 1.69
C ALA A 325 21.13 0.14 3.06
N TRP A 326 19.84 -0.14 3.03
CA TRP A 326 19.09 -0.73 4.13
C TRP A 326 18.86 -2.22 3.81
N LYS A 327 19.03 -3.10 4.78
CA LYS A 327 18.45 -4.45 4.72
C LYS A 327 16.95 -4.31 4.95
N GLY A 328 16.21 -4.02 3.88
CA GLY A 328 14.82 -3.56 3.96
C GLY A 328 13.90 -4.53 4.69
N HIS A 329 14.01 -5.84 4.41
CA HIS A 329 13.24 -6.87 5.11
C HIS A 329 13.50 -6.86 6.63
N ASP A 330 14.78 -6.76 7.05
CA ASP A 330 15.14 -6.70 8.48
C ASP A 330 14.60 -5.41 9.11
N LEU A 331 14.72 -4.28 8.39
CA LEU A 331 14.19 -2.99 8.85
C LEU A 331 12.66 -3.05 9.01
N GLY A 332 11.93 -3.66 8.06
CA GLY A 332 10.49 -3.86 8.16
C GLY A 332 10.08 -4.73 9.35
N ASN A 333 10.85 -5.79 9.64
CA ASN A 333 10.62 -6.66 10.78
C ASN A 333 10.80 -5.96 12.14
N THR A 334 11.51 -4.82 12.19
CA THR A 334 11.60 -4.02 13.43
C THR A 334 10.24 -3.45 13.83
N ILE A 335 9.39 -3.10 12.86
CA ILE A 335 8.03 -2.60 13.13
C ILE A 335 7.17 -3.68 13.77
N ILE A 336 7.30 -4.94 13.31
CA ILE A 336 6.62 -6.09 13.94
C ILE A 336 7.15 -6.29 15.37
N SER A 337 8.46 -6.18 15.59
CA SER A 337 9.07 -6.31 16.92
C SER A 337 8.58 -5.23 17.89
N LEU A 338 8.27 -4.03 17.40
CA LEU A 338 7.66 -2.94 18.15
C LEU A 338 6.18 -3.18 18.49
N GLY A 339 5.51 -4.12 17.81
CA GLY A 339 4.06 -4.31 17.89
C GLY A 339 3.26 -3.49 16.88
N GLY A 340 3.92 -2.78 15.94
CA GLY A 340 3.29 -1.96 14.90
C GLY A 340 2.89 -2.72 13.63
N GLY A 341 3.17 -4.01 13.55
CA GLY A 341 2.82 -4.89 12.43
C GLY A 341 2.38 -6.27 12.91
N ARG A 342 1.93 -7.13 11.98
CA ARG A 342 1.41 -8.48 12.26
C ARG A 342 2.35 -9.56 11.77
N ARG A 343 2.56 -10.59 12.59
CA ARG A 343 3.12 -11.89 12.18
C ARG A 343 2.03 -12.83 11.67
N VAL A 344 0.87 -12.79 12.34
CA VAL A 344 -0.33 -13.55 12.00
C VAL A 344 -1.54 -12.62 11.97
N GLN A 345 -2.57 -12.98 11.22
CA GLN A 345 -3.75 -12.11 10.97
C GLN A 345 -4.48 -11.66 12.24
N THR A 346 -4.37 -12.43 13.33
CA THR A 346 -5.05 -12.16 14.61
C THR A 346 -4.28 -11.21 15.54
N ASP A 347 -3.04 -10.85 15.20
CA ASP A 347 -2.25 -9.96 16.04
C ASP A 347 -2.89 -8.57 16.13
N ILE A 348 -2.89 -8.01 17.35
CA ILE A 348 -3.32 -6.64 17.62
C ILE A 348 -2.13 -5.71 17.35
N VAL A 349 -2.38 -4.64 16.61
CA VAL A 349 -1.36 -3.67 16.22
C VAL A 349 -1.44 -2.44 17.13
N ASP A 350 -0.29 -2.02 17.66
CA ASP A 350 -0.13 -0.72 18.31
C ASP A 350 0.14 0.35 17.25
N PRO A 351 -0.78 1.29 16.99
CA PRO A 351 -0.60 2.30 15.96
C PRO A 351 0.41 3.38 16.33
N SER A 352 0.80 3.51 17.59
CA SER A 352 1.69 4.57 18.10
C SER A 352 3.17 4.30 17.83
N VAL A 353 3.55 3.02 17.66
CA VAL A 353 4.94 2.61 17.53
C VAL A 353 5.45 2.68 16.10
N GLY A 354 6.77 2.82 15.94
CA GLY A 354 7.37 2.91 14.61
C GLY A 354 8.79 3.46 14.63
N LEU A 355 9.24 3.86 13.46
CA LEU A 355 10.48 4.60 13.23
C LEU A 355 10.16 5.90 12.52
N ASP A 356 10.89 6.98 12.83
CA ASP A 356 10.89 8.20 12.03
C ASP A 356 12.33 8.74 11.86
N GLN A 357 12.48 9.84 11.13
CA GLN A 357 13.78 10.44 10.80
C GLN A 357 14.79 9.44 10.19
N ILE A 358 14.29 8.43 9.49
CA ILE A 358 15.13 7.43 8.80
C ILE A 358 15.95 8.13 7.74
N GLN A 359 17.27 8.01 7.81
CA GLN A 359 18.19 8.66 6.87
C GLN A 359 18.07 8.03 5.48
N PRO A 360 18.04 8.87 4.42
CA PRO A 360 17.99 8.39 3.05
C PRO A 360 19.32 7.79 2.60
N LEU A 361 19.27 6.88 1.63
CA LEU A 361 20.45 6.32 1.00
C LEU A 361 21.30 7.42 0.35
N GLY A 362 22.62 7.30 0.48
CA GLY A 362 23.61 8.26 -0.02
C GLY A 362 23.98 9.36 0.97
N SER A 363 23.33 9.43 2.15
CA SER A 363 23.74 10.34 3.24
C SER A 363 25.12 9.96 3.77
N TYR A 364 25.97 10.95 4.00
CA TYR A 364 27.21 10.77 4.78
C TYR A 364 26.90 10.97 6.25
N LEU A 365 27.36 10.08 7.09
CA LEU A 365 27.14 10.06 8.53
C LEU A 365 28.49 10.00 9.25
N ASN A 366 28.65 10.78 10.30
CA ASN A 366 29.75 10.59 11.25
C ASN A 366 29.34 9.57 12.31
N GLU A 367 30.31 8.97 12.99
CA GLU A 367 30.03 8.13 14.15
C GLU A 367 29.23 8.93 15.20
N GLY A 368 28.11 8.37 15.67
CA GLY A 368 27.19 9.04 16.58
C GLY A 368 26.08 9.86 15.92
N ASP A 369 26.13 10.13 14.61
CA ASP A 369 25.02 10.82 13.92
C ASP A 369 23.76 9.95 13.96
N ILE A 370 22.60 10.59 14.01
CA ILE A 370 21.30 9.91 14.13
C ILE A 370 20.88 9.33 12.77
N ILE A 371 20.68 8.00 12.70
CA ILE A 371 20.24 7.31 11.49
C ILE A 371 18.74 7.09 11.43
N ALA A 372 18.08 7.08 12.57
CA ALA A 372 16.62 7.01 12.72
C ALA A 372 16.26 7.35 14.17
N ARG A 373 14.95 7.43 14.45
CA ARG A 373 14.42 7.55 15.80
C ARG A 373 13.35 6.48 16.00
N VAL A 374 13.39 5.76 17.14
CA VAL A 374 12.43 4.71 17.49
C VAL A 374 11.33 5.26 18.36
N HIS A 375 10.09 4.88 18.06
CA HIS A 375 8.89 5.09 18.84
C HIS A 375 8.43 3.72 19.38
N ALA A 376 8.47 3.51 20.68
CA ALA A 376 8.18 2.24 21.33
C ALA A 376 7.26 2.40 22.53
N SER A 377 6.55 1.34 22.90
CA SER A 377 5.70 1.31 24.10
C SER A 377 6.52 1.16 25.40
N ARG A 378 7.75 0.60 25.30
CA ARG A 378 8.61 0.30 26.45
C ARG A 378 10.09 0.49 26.09
N THR A 379 10.90 0.83 27.10
CA THR A 379 12.34 1.09 26.96
C THR A 379 13.14 -0.15 26.55
N ASP A 380 12.81 -1.33 27.09
CA ASP A 380 13.50 -2.59 26.75
C ASP A 380 13.29 -2.97 25.26
N ILE A 381 12.07 -2.81 24.75
CA ILE A 381 11.75 -3.01 23.33
C ILE A 381 12.51 -2.00 22.46
N ALA A 382 12.55 -0.72 22.87
CA ALA A 382 13.31 0.30 22.16
C ALA A 382 14.79 -0.09 22.04
N GLN A 383 15.42 -0.55 23.12
CA GLN A 383 16.83 -0.96 23.13
C GLN A 383 17.12 -2.18 22.22
N GLU A 384 16.21 -3.13 22.14
CA GLU A 384 16.32 -4.25 21.19
C GLU A 384 16.25 -3.77 19.74
N VAL A 385 15.27 -2.90 19.44
CA VAL A 385 15.06 -2.38 18.08
C VAL A 385 16.20 -1.46 17.63
N ILE A 386 16.77 -0.64 18.50
CA ILE A 386 17.96 0.16 18.20
C ILE A 386 19.07 -0.72 17.61
N LYS A 387 19.38 -1.84 18.23
CA LYS A 387 20.41 -2.78 17.74
C LYS A 387 20.05 -3.36 16.37
N LYS A 388 18.77 -3.70 16.14
CA LYS A 388 18.30 -4.25 14.88
C LYS A 388 18.37 -3.22 13.75
N VAL A 389 17.99 -1.97 14.00
CA VAL A 389 18.08 -0.88 13.01
C VAL A 389 19.55 -0.59 12.67
N GLN A 390 20.43 -0.51 13.66
CA GLN A 390 21.88 -0.36 13.45
C GLN A 390 22.45 -1.50 12.58
N ALA A 391 22.04 -2.74 12.82
CA ALA A 391 22.47 -3.91 12.05
C ALA A 391 21.89 -3.96 10.63
N SER A 392 20.78 -3.28 10.37
CA SER A 392 20.16 -3.18 9.04
C SER A 392 20.78 -2.11 8.15
N ALA A 393 21.53 -1.15 8.73
CA ALA A 393 22.20 -0.09 8.00
C ALA A 393 23.56 -0.57 7.43
N ILE A 394 23.74 -0.46 6.11
CA ILE A 394 25.01 -0.78 5.43
C ILE A 394 25.74 0.52 5.12
N ILE A 395 26.78 0.80 5.92
CA ILE A 395 27.59 2.02 5.82
C ILE A 395 28.98 1.65 5.32
N SER A 396 29.53 2.42 4.36
CA SER A 396 30.87 2.25 3.86
C SER A 396 31.54 3.57 3.45
N SER A 397 32.86 3.57 3.26
CA SER A 397 33.64 4.77 2.90
C SER A 397 33.38 5.27 1.48
N LYS A 398 32.92 4.42 0.55
CA LYS A 398 32.62 4.80 -0.83
C LYS A 398 31.13 5.02 -0.99
N LYS A 399 30.73 6.16 -1.60
CA LYS A 399 29.34 6.47 -1.91
C LYS A 399 28.81 5.58 -3.02
N LYS A 400 27.61 5.02 -2.84
CA LYS A 400 26.80 4.40 -3.89
C LYS A 400 25.61 5.32 -4.19
N ASN A 401 25.35 5.61 -5.45
CA ASN A 401 24.18 6.39 -5.83
C ASN A 401 22.89 5.55 -5.65
N PRO A 402 21.82 6.11 -5.08
CA PRO A 402 20.52 5.47 -5.05
C PRO A 402 19.97 5.21 -6.46
N ASN A 403 19.08 4.26 -6.59
CA ASN A 403 18.35 4.02 -7.83
C ASN A 403 17.43 5.20 -8.19
N SER A 404 17.00 5.25 -9.46
CA SER A 404 15.88 6.10 -9.87
C SER A 404 14.61 5.67 -9.14
N LEU A 405 13.75 6.63 -8.79
CA LEU A 405 12.47 6.35 -8.11
C LEU A 405 11.53 5.53 -8.99
N PHE A 406 11.49 5.83 -10.28
CA PHE A 406 10.72 5.08 -11.29
C PHE A 406 11.65 4.21 -12.13
N LEU A 407 11.43 2.91 -12.08
CA LEU A 407 12.30 1.92 -12.75
C LEU A 407 11.73 1.51 -14.11
N ARG A 408 10.40 1.36 -14.21
CA ARG A 408 9.69 1.01 -15.46
C ARG A 408 8.26 1.55 -15.45
N GLU A 409 7.76 1.83 -16.64
CA GLU A 409 6.36 2.15 -16.93
C GLU A 409 5.83 1.12 -17.92
N ILE A 410 4.64 0.56 -17.66
CA ILE A 410 3.99 -0.49 -18.44
C ILE A 410 2.54 -0.03 -18.68
N ILE A 411 2.17 0.10 -19.96
CA ILE A 411 0.89 0.67 -20.42
C ILE A 411 0.10 -0.37 -21.19
#